data_9ac0841c9c238b032cdd6cb8cb93d211
#
_entry.id   9ac0841c9c238b032cdd6cb8cb93d211
#
_cell.length_a   1.000
_cell.length_b   1.000
_cell.length_c   1.000
_cell.angle_alpha   90.00
_cell.angle_beta   90.00
_cell.angle_gamma   90.00
#
_symmetry.space_group_name_H-M   'P 1'
#
loop_
_entity.id
_entity.type
_entity.pdbx_description
1 polymer ?
#
loop_
_entity_poly.entity_id
_entity_poly.type
_entity_poly.pdbx_seq_one_letter_code
_entity_poly.pdbx_strand_id
1 'polypeptide(L)'
;MENKTLQTLNIDKDFKNLIRPLQRKEYLQLESNLLADGCRDPIITWNGFIIDGHNRYEICMRHQISYAVLEMEFDCRESVIAWICANQLGRRNITEETRKFLIGMQYESEKLAHSLKNARGKNQYGEPEGELYCAISDFNEETQPSPSGHVTAQRIAQENQISGCTVLKYAIYTRALEAIGQKTPEMVLKILSGRYKISHKNLVDLSGLTSDEIRKVGRRLERSQQPFAQYNRTRQEIQNTMGQASSNDSPSIPSVKDMPAFDPDAEITALTLTIPSWASSIKRAQTNTDFDRVSNYAKDKLTAALIDLRHTISKMLSSIKEEE
;
A
#
# COMPACT_ATOMS: atom_id res chain seq x y z
N MET A 1 6.43 41.11 9.52
CA MET A 1 4.98 41.37 9.42
C MET A 1 4.47 40.62 8.21
N GLU A 2 3.80 39.48 8.44
CA GLU A 2 3.23 38.68 7.35
C GLU A 2 2.09 39.46 6.70
N ASN A 3 2.18 39.71 5.39
CA ASN A 3 1.14 40.36 4.63
C ASN A 3 -0.12 39.48 4.60
N LYS A 4 -1.08 39.77 5.45
CA LYS A 4 -2.40 39.16 5.39
C LYS A 4 -3.17 39.78 4.23
N THR A 5 -3.26 39.08 3.12
CA THR A 5 -3.97 39.54 1.89
C THR A 5 -5.00 38.50 1.45
N LEU A 6 -6.09 38.96 0.85
CA LEU A 6 -7.00 38.10 0.08
C LEU A 6 -6.38 37.87 -1.31
N GLN A 7 -5.42 36.98 -1.39
CA GLN A 7 -4.78 36.60 -2.64
C GLN A 7 -5.46 35.35 -3.22
N THR A 8 -5.77 35.35 -4.50
CA THR A 8 -6.27 34.15 -5.16
C THR A 8 -5.14 33.15 -5.38
N LEU A 9 -5.25 31.97 -4.78
CA LEU A 9 -4.27 30.88 -4.89
C LEU A 9 -4.79 29.80 -5.83
N ASN A 10 -3.90 29.05 -6.47
CA ASN A 10 -4.23 27.96 -7.35
C ASN A 10 -4.47 26.66 -6.55
N ILE A 11 -5.42 25.86 -7.03
CA ILE A 11 -5.71 24.53 -6.45
C ILE A 11 -5.36 23.48 -7.49
N ASP A 12 -4.39 22.63 -7.15
CA ASP A 12 -4.09 21.42 -7.90
C ASP A 12 -5.02 20.28 -7.42
N LYS A 13 -5.67 19.60 -8.37
CA LYS A 13 -6.61 18.52 -8.07
C LYS A 13 -5.93 17.31 -7.44
N ASP A 14 -4.71 16.98 -7.89
CA ASP A 14 -3.99 15.83 -7.39
C ASP A 14 -3.54 16.07 -5.94
N PHE A 15 -3.03 17.27 -5.63
CA PHE A 15 -2.68 17.66 -4.27
C PHE A 15 -3.91 17.65 -3.35
N LYS A 16 -5.03 18.17 -3.83
CA LYS A 16 -6.30 18.17 -3.08
C LYS A 16 -6.81 16.75 -2.80
N ASN A 17 -6.66 15.84 -3.75
CA ASN A 17 -7.10 14.43 -3.61
C ASN A 17 -6.30 13.64 -2.58
N LEU A 18 -5.08 14.04 -2.25
CA LEU A 18 -4.28 13.44 -1.18
C LEU A 18 -4.77 13.85 0.21
N ILE A 19 -5.56 14.92 0.30
CA ILE A 19 -6.07 15.45 1.56
C ILE A 19 -7.45 14.87 1.83
N ARG A 20 -7.60 14.24 3.01
CA ARG A 20 -8.90 13.72 3.41
C ARG A 20 -9.93 14.85 3.46
N PRO A 21 -11.09 14.69 2.80
CA PRO A 21 -12.18 15.64 2.94
C PRO A 21 -12.68 15.64 4.38
N LEU A 22 -12.93 16.82 4.92
CA LEU A 22 -13.50 16.98 6.27
C LEU A 22 -14.94 16.45 6.30
N GLN A 23 -15.32 15.83 7.41
CA GLN A 23 -16.73 15.55 7.68
C GLN A 23 -17.48 16.86 7.91
N ARG A 24 -18.79 16.86 7.66
CA ARG A 24 -19.61 18.08 7.81
C ARG A 24 -19.47 18.73 9.18
N LYS A 25 -19.39 17.93 10.25
CA LYS A 25 -19.21 18.47 11.62
C LYS A 25 -17.83 19.12 11.80
N GLU A 26 -16.77 18.47 11.28
CA GLU A 26 -15.40 18.99 11.32
C GLU A 26 -15.29 20.30 10.53
N TYR A 27 -15.95 20.35 9.35
CA TYR A 27 -15.97 21.54 8.52
C TYR A 27 -16.68 22.72 9.20
N LEU A 28 -17.86 22.50 9.78
CA LEU A 28 -18.61 23.53 10.50
C LEU A 28 -17.85 24.04 11.74
N GLN A 29 -17.17 23.14 12.45
CA GLN A 29 -16.33 23.55 13.58
C GLN A 29 -15.14 24.40 13.11
N LEU A 30 -14.47 24.02 12.02
CA LEU A 30 -13.40 24.81 11.44
C LEU A 30 -13.89 26.18 10.98
N GLU A 31 -15.06 26.25 10.33
CA GLU A 31 -15.68 27.49 9.89
C GLU A 31 -16.00 28.41 11.09
N SER A 32 -16.59 27.87 12.15
CA SER A 32 -16.86 28.62 13.38
C SER A 32 -15.59 29.19 14.03
N ASN A 33 -14.52 28.38 14.09
CA ASN A 33 -13.25 28.82 14.64
C ASN A 33 -12.61 29.93 13.80
N LEU A 34 -12.64 29.82 12.46
CA LEU A 34 -12.11 30.84 11.56
C LEU A 34 -12.90 32.15 11.61
N LEU A 35 -14.22 32.09 11.81
CA LEU A 35 -15.03 33.26 11.99
C LEU A 35 -14.77 33.96 13.34
N ALA A 36 -14.53 33.21 14.40
CA ALA A 36 -14.29 33.74 15.73
C ALA A 36 -12.86 34.32 15.89
N ASP A 37 -11.85 33.58 15.41
CA ASP A 37 -10.45 33.84 15.73
C ASP A 37 -9.63 34.32 14.51
N GLY A 38 -10.20 34.27 13.32
CA GLY A 38 -9.49 34.47 12.06
C GLY A 38 -8.61 33.27 11.67
N CYS A 39 -7.91 33.39 10.54
CA CYS A 39 -6.99 32.34 10.09
C CYS A 39 -5.64 32.53 10.80
N ARG A 40 -5.36 31.68 11.79
CA ARG A 40 -4.13 31.73 12.60
C ARG A 40 -2.98 31.06 11.88
N ASP A 41 -3.20 29.86 11.31
CA ASP A 41 -2.20 29.10 10.61
C ASP A 41 -2.13 29.53 9.14
N PRO A 42 -0.93 29.70 8.56
CA PRO A 42 -0.79 30.10 7.16
C PRO A 42 -1.33 29.01 6.21
N ILE A 43 -1.73 29.45 5.02
CA ILE A 43 -1.92 28.55 3.89
C ILE A 43 -0.55 28.24 3.31
N ILE A 44 -0.20 26.97 3.17
CA ILE A 44 1.10 26.57 2.64
C ILE A 44 0.99 26.35 1.15
N THR A 45 1.92 26.95 0.39
CA THR A 45 1.94 26.93 -1.07
C THR A 45 3.29 26.49 -1.63
N TRP A 46 3.27 26.01 -2.85
CA TRP A 46 4.44 25.75 -3.69
C TRP A 46 4.14 26.21 -5.10
N ASN A 47 4.97 27.12 -5.65
CA ASN A 47 4.76 27.76 -6.95
C ASN A 47 3.34 28.33 -7.13
N GLY A 48 2.79 28.92 -6.05
CA GLY A 48 1.44 29.47 -6.04
C GLY A 48 0.31 28.44 -5.97
N PHE A 49 0.59 27.16 -5.89
CA PHE A 49 -0.40 26.09 -5.66
C PHE A 49 -0.49 25.75 -4.18
N ILE A 50 -1.70 25.57 -3.67
CA ILE A 50 -1.94 25.18 -2.28
C ILE A 50 -1.49 23.74 -2.07
N ILE A 51 -0.64 23.50 -1.06
CA ILE A 51 -0.19 22.17 -0.64
C ILE A 51 -0.69 21.77 0.74
N ASP A 52 -1.02 22.73 1.61
CA ASP A 52 -1.79 22.51 2.84
C ASP A 52 -2.70 23.71 3.13
N GLY A 53 -3.84 23.43 3.80
CA GLY A 53 -4.79 24.44 4.19
C GLY A 53 -5.95 24.67 3.19
N HIS A 54 -6.23 23.76 2.27
CA HIS A 54 -7.30 23.86 1.26
C HIS A 54 -8.67 24.24 1.87
N ASN A 55 -9.06 23.60 3.01
CA ASN A 55 -10.31 23.89 3.68
C ASN A 55 -10.29 25.27 4.32
N ARG A 56 -9.16 25.68 4.93
CA ARG A 56 -8.99 27.03 5.49
C ARG A 56 -9.11 28.07 4.39
N TYR A 57 -8.43 27.86 3.26
CA TYR A 57 -8.51 28.75 2.11
C TYR A 57 -9.93 28.90 1.59
N GLU A 58 -10.67 27.80 1.40
CA GLU A 58 -12.05 27.82 0.91
C GLU A 58 -12.97 28.63 1.83
N ILE A 59 -12.85 28.44 3.15
CA ILE A 59 -13.65 29.19 4.15
C ILE A 59 -13.23 30.66 4.18
N CYS A 60 -11.93 30.95 4.18
CA CYS A 60 -11.43 32.32 4.19
C CYS A 60 -11.89 33.11 2.96
N MET A 61 -11.86 32.50 1.78
CA MET A 61 -12.37 33.13 0.55
C MET A 61 -13.88 33.37 0.60
N ARG A 62 -14.66 32.43 1.13
CA ARG A 62 -16.11 32.54 1.26
C ARG A 62 -16.53 33.68 2.21
N HIS A 63 -15.83 33.81 3.34
CA HIS A 63 -16.15 34.77 4.40
C HIS A 63 -15.28 36.03 4.39
N GLN A 64 -14.43 36.19 3.38
CA GLN A 64 -13.51 37.34 3.23
C GLN A 64 -12.57 37.51 4.44
N ILE A 65 -12.15 36.40 5.04
CA ILE A 65 -11.19 36.39 6.17
C ILE A 65 -9.77 36.46 5.59
N SER A 66 -8.98 37.43 6.07
CA SER A 66 -7.57 37.53 5.69
C SER A 66 -6.73 36.37 6.24
N TYR A 67 -5.79 35.88 5.44
CA TYR A 67 -4.90 34.78 5.80
C TYR A 67 -3.45 35.07 5.41
N ALA A 68 -2.50 34.42 6.07
CA ALA A 68 -1.11 34.42 5.71
C ALA A 68 -0.82 33.28 4.72
N VAL A 69 0.16 33.50 3.83
CA VAL A 69 0.65 32.49 2.91
C VAL A 69 2.11 32.21 3.23
N LEU A 70 2.45 30.92 3.31
CA LEU A 70 3.82 30.44 3.46
C LEU A 70 4.22 29.65 2.21
N GLU A 71 5.12 30.23 1.43
CA GLU A 71 5.68 29.53 0.27
C GLU A 71 6.78 28.59 0.73
N MET A 72 6.71 27.32 0.27
CA MET A 72 7.75 26.32 0.51
C MET A 72 8.45 25.97 -0.81
N GLU A 73 9.74 25.73 -0.75
CA GLU A 73 10.53 25.34 -1.90
C GLU A 73 10.72 23.82 -1.96
N PHE A 74 10.47 23.25 -3.14
CA PHE A 74 10.70 21.83 -3.43
C PHE A 74 11.32 21.70 -4.82
N ASP A 75 12.20 20.73 -4.98
CA ASP A 75 12.93 20.51 -6.24
C ASP A 75 12.04 20.04 -7.40
N CYS A 76 10.96 19.31 -7.08
CA CYS A 76 10.05 18.73 -8.05
C CYS A 76 8.66 18.46 -7.44
N ARG A 77 7.67 18.20 -8.31
CA ARG A 77 6.29 17.87 -7.93
C ARG A 77 6.20 16.64 -7.02
N GLU A 78 7.01 15.64 -7.28
CA GLU A 78 7.06 14.39 -6.54
C GLU A 78 7.48 14.61 -5.08
N SER A 79 8.44 15.51 -4.86
CA SER A 79 8.84 15.91 -3.50
C SER A 79 7.69 16.60 -2.75
N VAL A 80 6.88 17.38 -3.44
CA VAL A 80 5.67 18.00 -2.86
C VAL A 80 4.65 16.93 -2.47
N ILE A 81 4.38 15.97 -3.35
CA ILE A 81 3.43 14.86 -3.08
C ILE A 81 3.89 14.06 -1.85
N ALA A 82 5.17 13.72 -1.79
CA ALA A 82 5.74 13.01 -0.65
C ALA A 82 5.58 13.81 0.65
N TRP A 83 5.82 15.12 0.62
CA TRP A 83 5.64 16.00 1.78
C TRP A 83 4.16 16.07 2.22
N ILE A 84 3.23 16.22 1.26
CA ILE A 84 1.78 16.21 1.57
C ILE A 84 1.40 14.91 2.25
N CYS A 85 1.85 13.76 1.73
CA CYS A 85 1.55 12.45 2.30
C CYS A 85 2.08 12.35 3.75
N ALA A 86 3.33 12.71 3.99
CA ALA A 86 3.94 12.70 5.32
C ALA A 86 3.17 13.63 6.30
N ASN A 87 2.78 14.83 5.85
CA ASN A 87 2.01 15.77 6.66
C ASN A 87 0.61 15.22 7.00
N GLN A 88 -0.07 14.56 6.06
CA GLN A 88 -1.36 13.93 6.32
C GLN A 88 -1.27 12.72 7.27
N LEU A 89 -0.17 11.96 7.23
CA LEU A 89 0.07 10.84 8.15
C LEU A 89 0.18 11.26 9.62
N GLY A 90 0.59 12.50 9.89
CA GLY A 90 0.60 13.09 11.24
C GLY A 90 -0.80 13.40 11.80
N ARG A 91 -1.86 13.34 11.01
CA ARG A 91 -3.22 13.65 11.46
C ARG A 91 -3.87 12.48 12.21
N ARG A 92 -4.59 12.77 13.31
CA ARG A 92 -5.20 11.75 14.18
C ARG A 92 -6.37 11.00 13.57
N ASN A 93 -7.06 11.57 12.59
CA ASN A 93 -8.36 11.08 12.09
C ASN A 93 -8.28 10.47 10.70
N ILE A 94 -7.22 9.73 10.36
CA ILE A 94 -7.11 9.01 9.09
C ILE A 94 -7.57 7.55 9.28
N THR A 95 -8.25 7.01 8.26
CA THR A 95 -8.60 5.59 8.23
C THR A 95 -7.36 4.75 7.96
N GLU A 96 -7.39 3.48 8.36
CA GLU A 96 -6.29 2.55 8.06
C GLU A 96 -6.04 2.42 6.55
N GLU A 97 -7.09 2.41 5.74
CA GLU A 97 -6.98 2.35 4.29
C GLU A 97 -6.32 3.61 3.69
N THR A 98 -6.68 4.79 4.23
CA THR A 98 -6.01 6.05 3.86
C THR A 98 -4.55 6.06 4.30
N ARG A 99 -4.25 5.52 5.50
CA ARG A 99 -2.87 5.39 5.97
C ARG A 99 -2.00 4.54 5.04
N LYS A 100 -2.49 3.37 4.64
CA LYS A 100 -1.81 2.49 3.68
C LYS A 100 -1.54 3.21 2.35
N PHE A 101 -2.55 3.89 1.84
CA PHE A 101 -2.46 4.67 0.59
C PHE A 101 -1.41 5.78 0.69
N LEU A 102 -1.42 6.58 1.76
CA LEU A 102 -0.48 7.70 1.93
C LEU A 102 0.97 7.22 2.09
N ILE A 103 1.21 6.14 2.85
CA ILE A 103 2.55 5.55 2.99
C ILE A 103 3.08 5.04 1.65
N GLY A 104 2.24 4.34 0.89
CA GLY A 104 2.61 3.84 -0.43
C GLY A 104 2.86 4.97 -1.43
N MET A 105 2.03 6.01 -1.42
CA MET A 105 2.18 7.21 -2.26
C MET A 105 3.46 7.98 -1.91
N GLN A 106 3.76 8.16 -0.62
CA GLN A 106 5.00 8.79 -0.17
C GLN A 106 6.21 8.03 -0.72
N TYR A 107 6.21 6.70 -0.61
CA TYR A 107 7.31 5.86 -1.11
C TYR A 107 7.49 5.98 -2.63
N GLU A 108 6.42 5.87 -3.41
CA GLU A 108 6.50 5.96 -4.88
C GLU A 108 6.98 7.35 -5.32
N SER A 109 6.46 8.41 -4.70
CA SER A 109 6.82 9.78 -5.02
C SER A 109 8.29 10.10 -4.68
N GLU A 110 8.78 9.67 -3.51
CA GLU A 110 10.19 9.86 -3.16
C GLU A 110 11.13 9.07 -4.06
N LYS A 111 10.78 7.83 -4.39
CA LYS A 111 11.54 7.01 -5.33
C LYS A 111 11.66 7.70 -6.69
N LEU A 112 10.56 8.28 -7.19
CA LEU A 112 10.56 9.01 -8.46
C LEU A 112 11.38 10.31 -8.36
N ALA A 113 11.24 11.08 -7.27
CA ALA A 113 12.04 12.29 -7.02
C ALA A 113 13.54 11.99 -7.01
N HIS A 114 13.97 10.90 -6.35
CA HIS A 114 15.36 10.47 -6.36
C HIS A 114 15.85 10.06 -7.75
N SER A 115 15.01 9.39 -8.52
CA SER A 115 15.31 9.01 -9.90
C SER A 115 15.52 10.27 -10.78
N LEU A 116 14.66 11.26 -10.66
CA LEU A 116 14.76 12.53 -11.40
C LEU A 116 16.02 13.33 -11.02
N LYS A 117 16.39 13.34 -9.74
CA LYS A 117 17.66 13.96 -9.30
C LYS A 117 18.88 13.27 -9.91
N ASN A 118 18.88 11.94 -9.92
CA ASN A 118 19.97 11.15 -10.51
C ASN A 118 20.06 11.33 -12.03
N ALA A 119 18.92 11.46 -12.72
CA ALA A 119 18.88 11.71 -14.15
C ALA A 119 19.41 13.08 -14.53
N ARG A 120 19.19 14.11 -13.69
CA ARG A 120 19.77 15.47 -13.91
C ARG A 120 21.27 15.54 -13.64
N GLY A 121 21.84 14.62 -12.86
CA GLY A 121 23.27 14.56 -12.52
C GLY A 121 24.12 13.65 -13.39
N LYS A 122 23.56 12.83 -14.26
CA LYS A 122 24.25 11.86 -15.12
C LYS A 122 23.95 12.12 -16.59
N ASN A 123 24.96 12.68 -17.27
CA ASN A 123 25.19 12.67 -18.73
C ASN A 123 24.13 13.25 -19.66
N GLN A 124 24.58 14.26 -20.38
CA GLN A 124 23.99 14.83 -21.60
C GLN A 124 23.91 13.85 -22.81
N TYR A 125 24.31 12.60 -22.67
CA TYR A 125 24.34 11.60 -23.73
C TYR A 125 23.83 10.25 -23.22
N GLY A 126 22.53 10.10 -23.16
CA GLY A 126 21.85 8.83 -22.90
C GLY A 126 20.36 9.04 -23.00
N GLU A 127 19.76 8.51 -24.06
CA GLU A 127 18.30 8.48 -24.19
C GLU A 127 17.70 7.80 -22.97
N PRO A 128 16.53 8.25 -22.50
CA PRO A 128 15.82 7.57 -21.42
C PRO A 128 15.13 6.33 -22.00
N GLU A 129 15.87 5.28 -22.25
CA GLU A 129 15.33 3.93 -22.35
C GLU A 129 15.03 3.45 -20.92
N GLY A 130 13.80 3.56 -20.55
CA GLY A 130 13.28 3.05 -19.30
C GLY A 130 11.77 3.05 -19.39
N GLU A 131 11.25 2.07 -20.13
CA GLU A 131 9.83 1.75 -20.13
C GLU A 131 9.31 1.69 -18.69
N LEU A 132 8.49 2.68 -18.34
CA LEU A 132 7.70 2.69 -17.12
C LEU A 132 6.51 1.71 -17.28
N TYR A 133 6.84 0.48 -17.62
CA TYR A 133 5.90 -0.65 -17.66
C TYR A 133 6.44 -1.75 -16.75
N CYS A 134 6.33 -1.53 -15.43
CA CYS A 134 6.35 -2.67 -14.53
C CYS A 134 5.00 -3.35 -14.64
N ALA A 135 4.96 -4.36 -15.51
CA ALA A 135 3.85 -5.28 -15.66
C ALA A 135 3.30 -5.68 -14.29
N ILE A 136 1.97 -5.65 -14.18
CA ILE A 136 1.19 -6.27 -13.10
C ILE A 136 1.15 -7.79 -13.38
N SER A 137 2.30 -8.40 -13.55
CA SER A 137 2.44 -9.86 -13.65
C SER A 137 3.56 -10.26 -12.70
N ASP A 138 3.19 -11.16 -11.83
CA ASP A 138 4.00 -11.90 -10.90
C ASP A 138 4.12 -11.32 -9.48
N PHE A 139 3.21 -11.81 -8.65
CA PHE A 139 3.36 -11.90 -7.21
C PHE A 139 4.45 -12.93 -6.85
N ASN A 140 5.64 -12.79 -7.39
CA ASN A 140 6.79 -13.51 -6.89
C ASN A 140 7.60 -12.59 -5.98
N GLU A 141 7.88 -13.09 -4.79
CA GLU A 141 8.57 -12.44 -3.66
C GLU A 141 10.00 -11.92 -3.96
N GLU A 142 10.42 -11.86 -5.23
CA GLU A 142 11.81 -11.61 -5.62
C GLU A 142 12.09 -10.29 -6.34
N THR A 143 11.17 -9.33 -6.37
CA THR A 143 11.55 -8.00 -6.83
C THR A 143 12.32 -7.29 -5.71
N GLN A 144 13.62 -7.56 -5.65
CA GLN A 144 14.50 -6.79 -4.76
C GLN A 144 14.46 -5.33 -5.22
N PRO A 145 14.09 -4.40 -4.33
CA PRO A 145 14.12 -2.98 -4.65
C PRO A 145 15.56 -2.57 -4.98
N SER A 146 15.72 -1.62 -5.92
CA SER A 146 17.01 -0.99 -6.16
C SER A 146 17.62 -0.52 -4.83
N PRO A 147 18.96 -0.46 -4.68
CA PRO A 147 19.59 -0.04 -3.43
C PRO A 147 19.04 1.26 -2.84
N SER A 148 18.72 2.25 -3.70
CA SER A 148 18.09 3.51 -3.29
C SER A 148 16.65 3.34 -2.80
N GLY A 149 15.86 2.47 -3.41
CA GLY A 149 14.50 2.17 -2.99
C GLY A 149 14.44 1.45 -1.64
N HIS A 150 15.43 0.62 -1.34
CA HIS A 150 15.52 -0.06 -0.05
C HIS A 150 15.77 0.92 1.11
N VAL A 151 16.66 1.91 0.91
CA VAL A 151 16.94 2.97 1.90
C VAL A 151 15.69 3.81 2.17
N THR A 152 14.98 4.24 1.12
CA THR A 152 13.74 5.00 1.24
C THR A 152 12.65 4.20 1.99
N ALA A 153 12.48 2.92 1.64
CA ALA A 153 11.52 2.06 2.32
C ALA A 153 11.82 1.87 3.81
N GLN A 154 13.10 1.71 4.17
CA GLN A 154 13.51 1.59 5.57
C GLN A 154 13.25 2.86 6.37
N ARG A 155 13.56 4.05 5.81
CA ARG A 155 13.31 5.33 6.48
C ARG A 155 11.81 5.54 6.74
N ILE A 156 10.97 5.38 5.72
CA ILE A 156 9.51 5.49 5.85
C ILE A 156 8.95 4.46 6.84
N ALA A 157 9.53 3.25 6.86
CA ALA A 157 9.17 2.20 7.80
C ALA A 157 9.43 2.60 9.26
N GLN A 158 10.59 3.20 9.53
CA GLN A 158 10.95 3.71 10.87
C GLN A 158 10.01 4.84 11.30
N GLU A 159 9.76 5.82 10.42
CA GLU A 159 8.84 6.95 10.70
C GLU A 159 7.43 6.49 11.05
N ASN A 160 6.96 5.41 10.43
CA ASN A 160 5.60 4.88 10.61
C ASN A 160 5.50 3.67 11.53
N GLN A 161 6.62 3.20 12.12
CA GLN A 161 6.70 2.04 13.02
C GLN A 161 6.19 0.73 12.37
N ILE A 162 6.55 0.52 11.11
CA ILE A 162 6.23 -0.69 10.33
C ILE A 162 7.49 -1.28 9.72
N SER A 163 7.40 -2.45 9.07
CA SER A 163 8.54 -3.04 8.36
C SER A 163 8.72 -2.46 6.96
N GLY A 164 9.95 -2.46 6.43
CA GLY A 164 10.22 -2.06 5.04
C GLY A 164 9.41 -2.85 4.02
N CYS A 165 9.24 -4.17 4.24
CA CYS A 165 8.38 -5.01 3.40
C CYS A 165 6.91 -4.54 3.41
N THR A 166 6.44 -4.00 4.53
CA THR A 166 5.08 -3.44 4.64
C THR A 166 4.95 -2.17 3.79
N VAL A 167 5.98 -1.31 3.76
CA VAL A 167 6.01 -0.12 2.89
C VAL A 167 5.90 -0.53 1.43
N LEU A 168 6.64 -1.55 0.98
CA LEU A 168 6.56 -2.07 -0.39
C LEU A 168 5.18 -2.64 -0.72
N LYS A 169 4.55 -3.37 0.22
CA LYS A 169 3.17 -3.83 0.06
C LYS A 169 2.19 -2.66 -0.08
N TYR A 170 2.39 -1.59 0.68
CA TYR A 170 1.55 -0.40 0.58
C TYR A 170 1.78 0.37 -0.74
N ALA A 171 2.99 0.35 -1.31
CA ALA A 171 3.24 0.89 -2.64
C ALA A 171 2.43 0.14 -3.72
N ILE A 172 2.38 -1.19 -3.67
CA ILE A 172 1.54 -2.00 -4.57
C ILE A 172 0.05 -1.67 -4.37
N TYR A 173 -0.38 -1.55 -3.11
CA TYR A 173 -1.75 -1.16 -2.75
C TYR A 173 -2.12 0.19 -3.37
N THR A 174 -1.23 1.18 -3.28
CA THR A 174 -1.41 2.53 -3.83
C THR A 174 -1.55 2.49 -5.35
N ARG A 175 -0.64 1.80 -6.06
CA ARG A 175 -0.72 1.65 -7.52
C ARG A 175 -2.04 1.00 -7.96
N ALA A 176 -2.50 -0.02 -7.24
CA ALA A 176 -3.79 -0.65 -7.52
C ALA A 176 -4.96 0.33 -7.31
N LEU A 177 -4.93 1.15 -6.25
CA LEU A 177 -5.94 2.18 -6.02
C LEU A 177 -5.93 3.27 -7.09
N GLU A 178 -4.77 3.71 -7.54
CA GLU A 178 -4.65 4.69 -8.63
C GLU A 178 -5.23 4.14 -9.93
N ALA A 179 -4.91 2.89 -10.28
CA ALA A 179 -5.48 2.23 -11.47
C ALA A 179 -7.01 2.11 -11.39
N ILE A 180 -7.56 1.82 -10.20
CA ILE A 180 -9.01 1.83 -9.96
C ILE A 180 -9.55 3.27 -10.07
N GLY A 181 -8.84 4.25 -9.56
CA GLY A 181 -9.22 5.67 -9.56
C GLY A 181 -9.35 6.24 -10.96
N GLN A 182 -8.46 5.89 -11.86
CA GLN A 182 -8.54 6.26 -13.28
C GLN A 182 -9.81 5.70 -13.95
N LYS A 183 -10.26 4.52 -13.53
CA LYS A 183 -11.45 3.85 -14.09
C LYS A 183 -12.74 4.22 -13.35
N THR A 184 -12.68 4.35 -12.02
CA THR A 184 -13.85 4.51 -11.15
C THR A 184 -13.50 5.27 -9.87
N PRO A 185 -13.40 6.63 -9.91
CA PRO A 185 -13.01 7.45 -8.77
C PRO A 185 -13.88 7.25 -7.52
N GLU A 186 -15.19 7.03 -7.72
CA GLU A 186 -16.14 6.81 -6.63
C GLU A 186 -15.80 5.58 -5.77
N MET A 187 -15.25 4.55 -6.39
CA MET A 187 -14.86 3.31 -5.68
C MET A 187 -13.70 3.58 -4.73
N VAL A 188 -12.72 4.37 -5.15
CA VAL A 188 -11.57 4.76 -4.33
C VAL A 188 -12.02 5.53 -3.09
N LEU A 189 -12.94 6.48 -3.23
CA LEU A 189 -13.48 7.23 -2.10
C LEU A 189 -14.14 6.30 -1.06
N LYS A 190 -14.87 5.28 -1.51
CA LYS A 190 -15.52 4.30 -0.62
C LYS A 190 -14.50 3.40 0.09
N ILE A 191 -13.40 3.06 -0.58
CA ILE A 191 -12.30 2.28 0.02
C ILE A 191 -11.55 3.15 1.04
N LEU A 192 -11.09 4.33 0.66
CA LEU A 192 -10.33 5.22 1.52
C LEU A 192 -11.12 5.69 2.74
N SER A 193 -12.44 5.85 2.62
CA SER A 193 -13.31 6.15 3.77
C SER A 193 -13.46 4.98 4.75
N GLY A 194 -12.91 3.80 4.44
CA GLY A 194 -13.04 2.59 5.25
C GLY A 194 -14.41 1.89 5.13
N ARG A 195 -15.30 2.38 4.23
CA ARG A 195 -16.60 1.75 3.97
C ARG A 195 -16.44 0.35 3.37
N TYR A 196 -15.42 0.17 2.50
CA TYR A 196 -15.05 -1.12 1.95
C TYR A 196 -13.66 -1.52 2.45
N LYS A 197 -13.59 -2.57 3.27
CA LYS A 197 -12.34 -3.21 3.65
C LYS A 197 -12.02 -4.31 2.65
N ILE A 198 -11.16 -4.00 1.70
CA ILE A 198 -10.74 -4.93 0.65
C ILE A 198 -9.33 -5.42 0.98
N SER A 199 -9.10 -6.72 0.91
CA SER A 199 -7.76 -7.27 1.12
C SER A 199 -6.82 -6.80 0.00
N HIS A 200 -5.54 -6.77 0.29
CA HIS A 200 -4.50 -6.37 -0.66
C HIS A 200 -4.60 -7.14 -2.00
N LYS A 201 -4.70 -8.48 -1.93
CA LYS A 201 -4.83 -9.32 -3.11
C LYS A 201 -6.08 -9.01 -3.93
N ASN A 202 -7.24 -8.90 -3.26
CA ASN A 202 -8.48 -8.58 -3.95
C ASN A 202 -8.46 -7.18 -4.57
N LEU A 203 -7.74 -6.22 -3.99
CA LEU A 203 -7.60 -4.88 -4.54
C LEU A 203 -6.78 -4.90 -5.84
N VAL A 204 -5.69 -5.68 -5.86
CA VAL A 204 -4.89 -5.86 -7.07
C VAL A 204 -5.70 -6.56 -8.16
N ASP A 205 -6.41 -7.63 -7.84
CA ASP A 205 -7.30 -8.30 -8.79
C ASP A 205 -8.39 -7.33 -9.33
N LEU A 206 -8.96 -6.49 -8.45
CA LEU A 206 -9.96 -5.48 -8.83
C LEU A 206 -9.37 -4.43 -9.77
N SER A 207 -8.12 -4.05 -9.60
CA SER A 207 -7.45 -3.05 -10.44
C SER A 207 -7.28 -3.51 -11.89
N GLY A 208 -7.21 -4.83 -12.13
CA GLY A 208 -7.16 -5.43 -13.47
C GLY A 208 -8.49 -5.43 -14.22
N LEU A 209 -9.62 -5.19 -13.54
CA LEU A 209 -10.95 -5.21 -14.15
C LEU A 209 -11.22 -3.93 -14.97
N THR A 210 -12.18 -4.03 -15.88
CA THR A 210 -12.71 -2.87 -16.63
C THR A 210 -13.59 -1.97 -15.74
N SER A 211 -13.83 -0.73 -16.16
CA SER A 211 -14.70 0.21 -15.44
C SER A 211 -16.09 -0.37 -15.14
N ASP A 212 -16.69 -1.07 -16.11
CA ASP A 212 -18.04 -1.62 -15.94
C ASP A 212 -18.07 -2.81 -14.98
N GLU A 213 -17.02 -3.62 -14.99
CA GLU A 213 -16.86 -4.73 -14.05
C GLU A 213 -16.65 -4.23 -12.62
N ILE A 214 -15.80 -3.21 -12.42
CA ILE A 214 -15.60 -2.56 -11.12
C ILE A 214 -16.93 -2.00 -10.60
N ARG A 215 -17.71 -1.32 -11.45
CA ARG A 215 -19.04 -0.83 -11.08
C ARG A 215 -20.02 -1.95 -10.74
N LYS A 216 -19.97 -3.10 -11.45
CA LYS A 216 -20.79 -4.29 -11.12
C LYS A 216 -20.43 -4.83 -9.74
N VAL A 217 -19.12 -5.00 -9.45
CA VAL A 217 -18.64 -5.43 -8.13
C VAL A 217 -19.09 -4.44 -7.04
N GLY A 218 -18.91 -3.13 -7.26
CA GLY A 218 -19.35 -2.09 -6.33
C GLY A 218 -20.84 -2.15 -6.00
N ARG A 219 -21.72 -2.28 -7.03
CA ARG A 219 -23.17 -2.41 -6.83
C ARG A 219 -23.55 -3.67 -6.05
N ARG A 220 -22.83 -4.79 -6.24
CA ARG A 220 -23.07 -6.02 -5.50
C ARG A 220 -22.65 -5.89 -4.03
N LEU A 221 -21.50 -5.24 -3.76
CA LEU A 221 -21.05 -4.96 -2.41
C LEU A 221 -22.02 -4.02 -1.65
N GLU A 222 -22.61 -3.03 -2.34
CA GLU A 222 -23.62 -2.12 -1.75
C GLU A 222 -24.92 -2.83 -1.35
N ARG A 223 -25.42 -3.74 -2.18
CA ARG A 223 -26.64 -4.50 -1.89
C ARG A 223 -26.54 -5.42 -0.67
N SER A 224 -25.30 -5.70 -0.24
CA SER A 224 -25.06 -6.64 0.86
C SER A 224 -25.35 -6.09 2.25
N GLN A 225 -25.67 -4.83 2.41
CA GLN A 225 -25.97 -4.13 3.70
C GLN A 225 -24.92 -4.33 4.81
N GLN A 226 -23.81 -5.00 4.55
CA GLN A 226 -22.75 -5.16 5.54
C GLN A 226 -21.74 -4.02 5.43
N PRO A 227 -21.35 -3.41 6.56
CA PRO A 227 -20.42 -2.26 6.56
C PRO A 227 -19.02 -2.62 6.07
N PHE A 228 -18.71 -3.92 5.98
CA PHE A 228 -17.41 -4.42 5.55
C PHE A 228 -17.57 -5.55 4.53
N ALA A 229 -16.91 -5.41 3.39
CA ALA A 229 -16.80 -6.50 2.42
C ALA A 229 -15.89 -7.59 3.00
N GLN A 230 -16.45 -8.75 3.36
CA GLN A 230 -15.65 -9.90 3.80
C GLN A 230 -14.74 -10.36 2.65
N TYR A 231 -13.53 -10.81 3.00
CA TYR A 231 -12.52 -11.28 2.02
C TYR A 231 -13.12 -12.28 1.00
N ASN A 232 -13.74 -13.34 1.50
CA ASN A 232 -14.29 -14.40 0.66
C ASN A 232 -15.39 -13.90 -0.28
N ARG A 233 -16.21 -12.95 0.17
CA ARG A 233 -17.29 -12.39 -0.63
C ARG A 233 -16.74 -11.49 -1.74
N THR A 234 -15.84 -10.60 -1.42
CA THR A 234 -15.18 -9.76 -2.43
C THR A 234 -14.44 -10.63 -3.45
N ARG A 235 -13.81 -11.71 -3.00
CA ARG A 235 -13.12 -12.67 -3.88
C ARG A 235 -14.10 -13.36 -4.83
N GLN A 236 -15.24 -13.84 -4.33
CA GLN A 236 -16.29 -14.46 -5.15
C GLN A 236 -16.85 -13.47 -6.17
N GLU A 237 -17.12 -12.23 -5.77
CA GLU A 237 -17.64 -11.19 -6.69
C GLU A 237 -16.65 -10.86 -7.81
N ILE A 238 -15.36 -10.78 -7.50
CA ILE A 238 -14.31 -10.58 -8.50
C ILE A 238 -14.24 -11.79 -9.43
N GLN A 239 -14.19 -13.01 -8.90
CA GLN A 239 -14.13 -14.24 -9.70
C GLN A 239 -15.36 -14.42 -10.59
N ASN A 240 -16.57 -14.16 -10.07
CA ASN A 240 -17.79 -14.21 -10.85
C ASN A 240 -17.81 -13.17 -11.99
N THR A 241 -17.17 -12.02 -11.78
CA THR A 241 -17.09 -10.97 -12.79
C THR A 241 -16.05 -11.32 -13.86
N MET A 242 -14.91 -11.87 -13.47
CA MET A 242 -13.88 -12.36 -14.39
C MET A 242 -14.38 -13.57 -15.22
N GLY A 243 -15.15 -14.48 -14.60
CA GLY A 243 -15.74 -15.64 -15.28
C GLY A 243 -16.78 -15.27 -16.33
N GLN A 244 -17.47 -14.14 -16.21
CA GLN A 244 -18.44 -13.66 -17.21
C GLN A 244 -17.79 -13.01 -18.44
N ALA A 245 -16.57 -12.49 -18.30
CA ALA A 245 -15.81 -11.92 -19.42
C ALA A 245 -15.22 -12.99 -20.34
N SER A 246 -15.03 -14.21 -19.83
CA SER A 246 -14.43 -15.34 -20.58
C SER A 246 -15.47 -16.22 -21.34
N SER A 247 -16.77 -15.93 -21.23
CA SER A 247 -17.82 -16.83 -21.75
C SER A 247 -18.15 -16.65 -23.23
N ASN A 248 -17.36 -15.90 -24.00
CA ASN A 248 -17.54 -15.81 -25.46
C ASN A 248 -16.59 -16.69 -26.27
N ASP A 249 -15.65 -17.41 -25.63
CA ASP A 249 -14.88 -18.46 -26.28
C ASP A 249 -14.63 -19.59 -25.26
N SER A 250 -15.23 -20.73 -25.53
CA SER A 250 -15.20 -21.93 -24.68
C SER A 250 -13.80 -22.54 -24.56
N PRO A 251 -13.39 -23.02 -23.37
CA PRO A 251 -13.69 -24.38 -22.97
C PRO A 251 -14.26 -24.47 -21.54
N SER A 252 -15.05 -25.50 -21.30
CA SER A 252 -15.72 -25.86 -20.08
C SER A 252 -14.82 -25.81 -18.85
N ILE A 253 -15.24 -25.02 -17.83
CA ILE A 253 -14.64 -25.02 -16.49
C ILE A 253 -14.86 -26.41 -15.88
N PRO A 254 -13.80 -27.10 -15.41
CA PRO A 254 -13.96 -28.37 -14.69
C PRO A 254 -14.85 -28.17 -13.47
N SER A 255 -15.84 -29.03 -13.30
CA SER A 255 -16.70 -29.07 -12.12
C SER A 255 -15.87 -29.47 -10.90
N VAL A 256 -16.38 -29.21 -9.67
CA VAL A 256 -15.75 -29.63 -8.40
C VAL A 256 -15.41 -31.14 -8.36
N LYS A 257 -15.91 -31.92 -9.31
CA LYS A 257 -15.58 -33.33 -9.51
C LYS A 257 -14.25 -33.56 -10.22
N ASP A 258 -13.69 -32.55 -10.84
CA ASP A 258 -12.39 -32.60 -11.57
C ASP A 258 -11.28 -31.87 -10.77
N MET A 259 -11.31 -31.91 -9.44
CA MET A 259 -10.10 -31.62 -8.68
C MET A 259 -9.06 -32.66 -9.11
N PRO A 260 -7.83 -32.23 -9.52
CA PRO A 260 -6.77 -33.18 -9.78
C PRO A 260 -6.69 -34.13 -8.59
N ALA A 261 -6.63 -35.42 -8.88
CA ALA A 261 -6.41 -36.42 -7.86
C ALA A 261 -5.21 -35.99 -7.01
N PHE A 262 -5.31 -36.22 -5.70
CA PHE A 262 -4.23 -35.97 -4.76
C PHE A 262 -2.92 -36.46 -5.40
N ASP A 263 -2.01 -35.54 -5.66
CA ASP A 263 -0.70 -35.84 -6.21
C ASP A 263 0.29 -35.95 -5.03
N PRO A 264 0.67 -37.17 -4.66
CA PRO A 264 1.63 -37.38 -3.57
C PRO A 264 2.95 -36.68 -3.80
N ASP A 265 3.37 -36.54 -5.08
CA ASP A 265 4.63 -35.89 -5.46
C ASP A 265 4.60 -34.38 -5.20
N ALA A 266 3.44 -33.73 -5.27
CA ALA A 266 3.31 -32.32 -4.97
C ALA A 266 3.61 -31.98 -3.49
N GLU A 267 3.16 -32.80 -2.55
CA GLU A 267 3.48 -32.63 -1.12
C GLU A 267 4.96 -32.89 -0.82
N ILE A 268 5.53 -33.93 -1.43
CA ILE A 268 6.96 -34.23 -1.29
C ILE A 268 7.81 -33.12 -1.90
N THR A 269 7.43 -32.61 -3.06
CA THR A 269 8.11 -31.46 -3.69
C THR A 269 8.03 -30.22 -2.82
N ALA A 270 6.86 -29.88 -2.26
CA ALA A 270 6.69 -28.74 -1.36
C ALA A 270 7.58 -28.88 -0.10
N LEU A 271 7.62 -30.07 0.48
CA LEU A 271 8.49 -30.35 1.64
C LEU A 271 9.97 -30.22 1.28
N THR A 272 10.38 -30.75 0.14
CA THR A 272 11.76 -30.67 -0.37
C THR A 272 12.21 -29.22 -0.57
N LEU A 273 11.33 -28.33 -1.02
CA LEU A 273 11.61 -26.90 -1.18
C LEU A 273 11.72 -26.17 0.16
N THR A 274 11.01 -26.60 1.19
CA THR A 274 11.01 -25.93 2.52
C THR A 274 12.17 -26.35 3.43
N ILE A 275 12.64 -27.58 3.32
CA ILE A 275 13.75 -28.13 4.15
C ILE A 275 15.03 -27.27 4.07
N PRO A 276 15.51 -26.78 2.91
CA PRO A 276 16.69 -25.91 2.83
C PRO A 276 16.55 -24.62 3.64
N SER A 277 15.33 -24.05 3.68
CA SER A 277 15.02 -22.84 4.45
C SER A 277 15.14 -23.12 5.97
N TRP A 278 14.63 -24.24 6.44
CA TRP A 278 14.76 -24.66 7.85
C TRP A 278 16.23 -24.89 8.23
N ALA A 279 16.95 -25.61 7.39
CA ALA A 279 18.38 -25.87 7.61
C ALA A 279 19.20 -24.56 7.65
N SER A 280 18.90 -23.61 6.76
CA SER A 280 19.55 -22.30 6.75
C SER A 280 19.23 -21.48 8.02
N SER A 281 17.98 -21.54 8.51
CA SER A 281 17.58 -20.87 9.74
C SER A 281 18.26 -21.43 10.97
N ILE A 282 18.38 -22.77 11.06
CA ILE A 282 19.09 -23.44 12.15
C ILE A 282 20.59 -23.10 12.13
N LYS A 283 21.24 -23.16 10.95
CA LYS A 283 22.66 -22.78 10.79
C LYS A 283 22.91 -21.33 11.18
N ARG A 284 22.02 -20.41 10.77
CA ARG A 284 22.12 -18.98 11.12
C ARG A 284 22.01 -18.76 12.62
N ALA A 285 21.06 -19.42 13.28
CA ALA A 285 20.94 -19.35 14.74
C ALA A 285 22.20 -19.90 15.42
N GLN A 286 22.75 -21.01 14.94
CA GLN A 286 23.98 -21.62 15.48
C GLN A 286 25.19 -20.68 15.31
N THR A 287 25.30 -19.95 14.18
CA THR A 287 26.45 -19.08 13.90
C THR A 287 26.35 -17.74 14.63
N ASN A 288 25.14 -17.17 14.73
CA ASN A 288 24.93 -15.78 15.17
C ASN A 288 24.54 -15.66 16.65
N THR A 289 24.26 -16.79 17.34
CA THR A 289 23.81 -16.75 18.73
C THR A 289 24.94 -17.15 19.67
N ASP A 290 25.28 -16.25 20.59
CA ASP A 290 26.15 -16.56 21.74
C ASP A 290 25.33 -17.32 22.80
N PHE A 291 25.42 -18.64 22.78
CA PHE A 291 24.63 -19.50 23.65
C PHE A 291 24.96 -19.30 25.14
N ASP A 292 26.11 -18.74 25.48
CA ASP A 292 26.47 -18.49 26.90
C ASP A 292 25.61 -17.36 27.50
N ARG A 293 25.11 -16.46 26.65
CA ARG A 293 24.21 -15.34 27.03
C ARG A 293 22.72 -15.68 26.98
N VAL A 294 22.36 -16.84 26.45
CA VAL A 294 20.95 -17.26 26.32
C VAL A 294 20.47 -17.88 27.64
N SER A 295 19.26 -17.55 28.07
CA SER A 295 18.65 -18.10 29.28
C SER A 295 18.49 -19.63 29.21
N ASN A 296 18.60 -20.31 30.32
CA ASN A 296 18.43 -21.77 30.40
C ASN A 296 17.04 -22.20 29.90
N TYR A 297 15.99 -21.44 30.21
CA TYR A 297 14.64 -21.70 29.72
C TYR A 297 14.56 -21.71 28.17
N ALA A 298 15.21 -20.75 27.51
CA ALA A 298 15.22 -20.70 26.04
C ALA A 298 16.06 -21.84 25.44
N LYS A 299 17.18 -22.21 26.08
CA LYS A 299 18.00 -23.39 25.70
C LYS A 299 17.19 -24.67 25.78
N ASP A 300 16.50 -24.90 26.90
CA ASP A 300 15.71 -26.11 27.14
C ASP A 300 14.56 -26.21 26.12
N LYS A 301 13.86 -25.10 25.84
CA LYS A 301 12.78 -25.04 24.86
C LYS A 301 13.28 -25.32 23.42
N LEU A 302 14.42 -24.75 23.04
CA LEU A 302 15.05 -25.03 21.74
C LEU A 302 15.51 -26.47 21.64
N THR A 303 16.13 -27.01 22.70
CA THR A 303 16.58 -28.40 22.75
C THR A 303 15.41 -29.36 22.58
N ALA A 304 14.31 -29.15 23.30
CA ALA A 304 13.10 -29.96 23.15
C ALA A 304 12.56 -29.94 21.72
N ALA A 305 12.45 -28.76 21.11
CA ALA A 305 11.97 -28.61 19.74
C ALA A 305 12.88 -29.29 18.70
N LEU A 306 14.20 -29.21 18.86
CA LEU A 306 15.17 -29.87 17.98
C LEU A 306 15.16 -31.40 18.15
N ILE A 307 14.92 -31.93 19.35
CA ILE A 307 14.76 -33.36 19.61
C ILE A 307 13.50 -33.87 18.91
N ASP A 308 12.37 -33.15 19.02
CA ASP A 308 11.12 -33.53 18.39
C ASP A 308 11.24 -33.51 16.86
N LEU A 309 11.84 -32.45 16.30
CA LEU A 309 12.14 -32.36 14.87
C LEU A 309 12.99 -33.52 14.39
N ARG A 310 14.07 -33.87 15.13
CA ARG A 310 14.93 -35.01 14.80
C ARG A 310 14.14 -36.32 14.80
N HIS A 311 13.26 -36.51 15.77
CA HIS A 311 12.42 -37.71 15.86
C HIS A 311 11.49 -37.82 14.65
N THR A 312 10.83 -36.72 14.28
CA THR A 312 9.94 -36.62 13.12
C THR A 312 10.68 -36.91 11.81
N ILE A 313 11.87 -36.31 11.61
CA ILE A 313 12.72 -36.57 10.47
C ILE A 313 13.17 -38.05 10.41
N SER A 314 13.57 -38.62 11.53
CA SER A 314 14.00 -40.02 11.59
C SER A 314 12.85 -40.96 11.23
N LYS A 315 11.65 -40.71 11.72
CA LYS A 315 10.45 -41.48 11.40
C LYS A 315 10.11 -41.41 9.89
N MET A 316 10.21 -40.24 9.29
CA MET A 316 9.97 -40.04 7.86
C MET A 316 11.04 -40.77 7.03
N LEU A 317 12.30 -40.68 7.40
CA LEU A 317 13.37 -41.40 6.71
C LEU A 317 13.22 -42.95 6.79
N SER A 318 12.69 -43.46 7.92
CA SER A 318 12.38 -44.88 8.02
C SER A 318 11.25 -45.28 7.07
N SER A 319 10.19 -44.48 6.99
CA SER A 319 9.06 -44.75 6.06
C SER A 319 9.48 -44.76 4.58
N ILE A 320 10.47 -43.94 4.19
CA ILE A 320 10.98 -43.91 2.82
C ILE A 320 11.87 -45.11 2.49
N LYS A 321 12.56 -45.70 3.52
CA LYS A 321 13.49 -46.83 3.34
C LYS A 321 12.83 -48.20 3.40
N GLU A 322 11.60 -48.31 3.91
CA GLU A 322 10.89 -49.59 4.02
C GLU A 322 10.21 -50.01 2.68
N GLU A 323 10.36 -49.24 1.59
CA GLU A 323 9.85 -49.55 0.25
C GLU A 323 10.96 -50.09 -0.70
N GLU A 324 12.18 -50.36 -0.26
CA GLU A 324 13.19 -51.13 -0.98
C GLU A 324 13.23 -52.61 -0.46
#